data_9e8541cd611a0bae9971bc50af572cae
#
_entry.id   9e8541cd611a0bae9971bc50af572cae
#
_cell.length_a   1.000
_cell.length_b   1.000
_cell.length_c   1.000
_cell.angle_alpha   90.00
_cell.angle_beta   90.00
_cell.angle_gamma   90.00
#
_symmetry.space_group_name_H-M   'P 1'
#
loop_
_entity.id
_entity.type
_entity.pdbx_description
1 polymer ?
#
loop_
_entity_poly.entity_id
_entity_poly.type
_entity_poly.pdbx_seq_one_letter_code
_entity_poly.pdbx_strand_id
1 'polypeptide(L)'
;MQFCLQLAPHANIRYRDAQVKLGQAELTCLLCALSLPAETQVTTIGGVPCLTFSAKALTPEALALLGTHSTRLMLFECVEGGLLRPLDWPRTAYLPDDLSEILKYKGKTSAAFTHMMMNCARAASDFALAEQPLTVLDPMCGKCTTGFVALQNGMNAVCLDIDRKDLKEAADYFSNYLQFHRLKHRLAQSSRTLQKTPVPIAEYTFSDTKEHFAADDVRTLMLAEGDSGLVGDLLKKRPADLLVCDLPYGVQHAPQNGKKAESFPKLLERILPAWRRALKPGGAAAISFNTLTLRKDTLLTLLQNAGFTPLTEPPYDDFSHFVEQAVHRDFIVARNEQP
;
A
#
# COMPACT_ATOMS: atom_id res chain seq x y z
N MET A 1 8.36 27.27 -11.36
CA MET A 1 7.73 26.63 -12.54
C MET A 1 6.44 26.01 -12.08
N GLN A 2 5.43 25.91 -12.94
CA GLN A 2 4.17 25.24 -12.64
C GLN A 2 4.15 23.89 -13.37
N PHE A 3 3.65 22.87 -12.70
CA PHE A 3 3.54 21.50 -13.20
C PHE A 3 2.09 21.05 -13.18
N CYS A 4 1.74 20.11 -14.04
CA CYS A 4 0.41 19.56 -14.18
C CYS A 4 0.47 18.04 -14.27
N LEU A 5 -0.10 17.35 -13.28
CA LEU A 5 -0.27 15.89 -13.26
C LEU A 5 -1.66 15.56 -13.80
N GLN A 6 -1.70 14.95 -14.97
CA GLN A 6 -2.94 14.43 -15.54
C GLN A 6 -3.32 13.11 -14.87
N LEU A 7 -4.57 13.00 -14.45
CA LEU A 7 -5.11 11.80 -13.83
C LEU A 7 -5.64 10.82 -14.88
N ALA A 8 -5.33 9.54 -14.72
CA ALA A 8 -5.89 8.47 -15.52
C ALA A 8 -7.40 8.36 -15.25
N PRO A 9 -8.26 8.24 -16.26
CA PRO A 9 -9.70 8.10 -16.05
C PRO A 9 -10.01 6.76 -15.38
N HIS A 10 -10.81 6.77 -14.31
CA HIS A 10 -11.26 5.55 -13.68
C HIS A 10 -12.42 4.91 -14.46
N ALA A 11 -12.36 3.60 -14.68
CA ALA A 11 -13.40 2.87 -15.41
C ALA A 11 -14.77 2.92 -14.73
N ASN A 12 -14.81 2.94 -13.38
CA ASN A 12 -16.03 3.06 -12.61
C ASN A 12 -16.35 4.54 -12.30
N ILE A 13 -17.50 4.98 -12.80
CA ILE A 13 -17.98 6.37 -12.65
C ILE A 13 -18.10 6.80 -11.17
N ARG A 14 -18.47 5.89 -10.27
CA ARG A 14 -18.63 6.16 -8.84
C ARG A 14 -17.32 6.56 -8.14
N TYR A 15 -16.19 6.14 -8.70
CA TYR A 15 -14.88 6.47 -8.15
C TYR A 15 -14.26 7.74 -8.74
N ARG A 16 -14.84 8.31 -9.80
CA ARG A 16 -14.23 9.47 -10.49
C ARG A 16 -14.11 10.70 -9.60
N ASP A 17 -15.17 11.02 -8.85
CA ASP A 17 -15.16 12.20 -7.98
C ASP A 17 -14.24 11.98 -6.78
N ALA A 18 -14.31 10.81 -6.17
CA ALA A 18 -13.40 10.42 -5.09
C ALA A 18 -11.94 10.37 -5.56
N GLN A 19 -11.68 9.92 -6.78
CA GLN A 19 -10.34 9.81 -7.36
C GLN A 19 -9.62 11.16 -7.41
N VAL A 20 -10.31 12.24 -7.79
CA VAL A 20 -9.70 13.58 -7.87
C VAL A 20 -9.29 14.06 -6.47
N LYS A 21 -10.20 13.97 -5.49
CA LYS A 21 -9.93 14.33 -4.10
C LYS A 21 -8.76 13.51 -3.53
N LEU A 22 -8.84 12.20 -3.67
CA LEU A 22 -7.84 11.28 -3.13
C LEU A 22 -6.49 11.43 -3.83
N GLY A 23 -6.49 11.59 -5.16
CA GLY A 23 -5.27 11.86 -5.92
C GLY A 23 -4.62 13.19 -5.53
N GLN A 24 -5.40 14.21 -5.23
CA GLN A 24 -4.88 15.49 -4.72
C GLN A 24 -4.21 15.30 -3.35
N ALA A 25 -4.84 14.58 -2.42
CA ALA A 25 -4.25 14.28 -1.12
C ALA A 25 -2.96 13.46 -1.24
N GLU A 26 -2.95 12.43 -2.10
CA GLU A 26 -1.75 11.64 -2.40
C GLU A 26 -0.62 12.50 -2.95
N LEU A 27 -0.90 13.35 -3.96
CA LEU A 27 0.09 14.27 -4.53
C LEU A 27 0.66 15.18 -3.45
N THR A 28 -0.18 15.71 -2.57
CA THR A 28 0.26 16.58 -1.46
C THR A 28 1.17 15.82 -0.50
N CYS A 29 0.85 14.57 -0.14
CA CYS A 29 1.75 13.72 0.66
C CYS A 29 3.12 13.54 0.00
N LEU A 30 3.16 13.25 -1.31
CA LEU A 30 4.40 13.07 -2.06
C LEU A 30 5.22 14.36 -2.14
N LEU A 31 4.58 15.51 -2.33
CA LEU A 31 5.25 16.81 -2.32
C LEU A 31 5.84 17.15 -0.95
N CYS A 32 5.11 16.86 0.14
CA CYS A 32 5.63 17.00 1.50
C CYS A 32 6.90 16.16 1.73
N ALA A 33 6.88 14.90 1.29
CA ALA A 33 8.04 14.01 1.40
C ALA A 33 9.27 14.51 0.62
N LEU A 34 9.03 15.23 -0.47
CA LEU A 34 10.07 15.88 -1.28
C LEU A 34 10.50 17.26 -0.74
N SER A 35 9.92 17.73 0.36
CA SER A 35 10.11 19.11 0.87
C SER A 35 9.80 20.18 -0.20
N LEU A 36 8.86 19.89 -1.08
CA LEU A 36 8.36 20.83 -2.07
C LEU A 36 7.11 21.56 -1.56
N PRO A 37 6.76 22.73 -2.13
CA PRO A 37 5.49 23.40 -1.79
C PRO A 37 4.31 22.45 -2.01
N ALA A 38 3.51 22.24 -0.97
CA ALA A 38 2.42 21.25 -0.95
C ALA A 38 1.07 21.85 -1.41
N GLU A 39 1.06 23.09 -1.92
CA GLU A 39 -0.13 23.70 -2.49
C GLU A 39 -0.47 23.07 -3.84
N THR A 40 -1.59 22.38 -3.87
CA THR A 40 -2.09 21.69 -5.08
C THR A 40 -3.46 22.23 -5.46
N GLN A 41 -3.75 22.32 -6.75
CA GLN A 41 -5.04 22.76 -7.26
C GLN A 41 -5.59 21.77 -8.27
N VAL A 42 -6.91 21.55 -8.20
CA VAL A 42 -7.63 20.78 -9.23
C VAL A 42 -7.97 21.70 -10.37
N THR A 43 -7.64 21.31 -11.58
CA THR A 43 -8.00 22.02 -12.83
C THR A 43 -8.51 21.03 -13.86
N THR A 44 -9.08 21.56 -14.96
CA THR A 44 -9.55 20.74 -16.08
C THR A 44 -8.89 21.25 -17.36
N ILE A 45 -8.19 20.36 -18.06
CA ILE A 45 -7.51 20.67 -19.32
C ILE A 45 -8.09 19.75 -20.39
N GLY A 46 -8.69 20.32 -21.44
CA GLY A 46 -9.33 19.54 -22.49
C GLY A 46 -10.44 18.60 -21.99
N GLY A 47 -11.14 18.94 -20.89
CA GLY A 47 -12.17 18.11 -20.28
C GLY A 47 -11.66 17.01 -19.35
N VAL A 48 -10.33 16.93 -19.13
CA VAL A 48 -9.70 15.93 -18.27
C VAL A 48 -9.25 16.57 -16.94
N PRO A 49 -9.55 15.97 -15.78
CA PRO A 49 -9.09 16.48 -14.49
C PRO A 49 -7.57 16.33 -14.36
N CYS A 50 -6.95 17.38 -13.87
CA CYS A 50 -5.53 17.51 -13.64
C CYS A 50 -5.27 18.12 -12.27
N LEU A 51 -4.12 17.78 -11.69
CA LEU A 51 -3.62 18.38 -10.45
C LEU A 51 -2.44 19.27 -10.79
N THR A 52 -2.49 20.54 -10.37
CA THR A 52 -1.38 21.48 -10.59
C THR A 52 -0.67 21.78 -9.29
N PHE A 53 0.64 21.98 -9.37
CA PHE A 53 1.51 22.36 -8.26
C PHE A 53 2.70 23.17 -8.75
N SER A 54 3.40 23.84 -7.83
CA SER A 54 4.56 24.67 -8.14
C SER A 54 5.83 24.12 -7.51
N ALA A 55 6.94 24.16 -8.27
CA ALA A 55 8.27 23.88 -7.77
C ALA A 55 9.31 24.69 -8.55
N LYS A 56 10.50 24.90 -7.96
CA LYS A 56 11.61 25.57 -8.68
C LYS A 56 12.13 24.71 -9.84
N ALA A 57 12.29 23.41 -9.56
CA ALA A 57 12.67 22.38 -10.52
C ALA A 57 12.24 21.02 -9.94
N LEU A 58 12.14 20.00 -10.76
CA LEU A 58 11.98 18.61 -10.33
C LEU A 58 13.29 17.86 -10.56
N THR A 59 13.86 17.29 -9.50
CA THR A 59 15.04 16.43 -9.58
C THR A 59 14.65 15.05 -10.12
N PRO A 60 15.60 14.20 -10.58
CA PRO A 60 15.31 12.83 -10.96
C PRO A 60 14.61 12.03 -9.86
N GLU A 61 14.99 12.21 -8.60
CA GLU A 61 14.38 11.56 -7.43
C GLU A 61 12.94 12.05 -7.22
N ALA A 62 12.69 13.34 -7.40
CA ALA A 62 11.34 13.91 -7.35
C ALA A 62 10.46 13.33 -8.47
N LEU A 63 10.98 13.25 -9.71
CA LEU A 63 10.28 12.64 -10.83
C LEU A 63 10.00 11.16 -10.56
N ALA A 64 10.96 10.41 -10.01
CA ALA A 64 10.78 9.01 -9.64
C ALA A 64 9.68 8.83 -8.60
N LEU A 65 9.66 9.63 -7.53
CA LEU A 65 8.64 9.55 -6.49
C LEU A 65 7.27 10.00 -7.00
N LEU A 66 7.16 11.13 -7.71
CA LEU A 66 5.91 11.58 -8.33
C LEU A 66 5.40 10.58 -9.37
N GLY A 67 6.33 9.90 -10.07
CA GLY A 67 6.04 8.80 -10.98
C GLY A 67 5.40 7.58 -10.32
N THR A 68 5.35 7.47 -8.98
CA THR A 68 4.61 6.40 -8.28
C THR A 68 3.15 6.77 -8.00
N HIS A 69 2.69 7.99 -8.25
CA HIS A 69 1.33 8.42 -7.96
C HIS A 69 0.29 7.45 -8.55
N SER A 70 -0.65 6.98 -7.74
CA SER A 70 -1.52 5.82 -8.02
C SER A 70 -2.44 5.99 -9.24
N THR A 71 -2.80 7.22 -9.55
CA THR A 71 -3.72 7.55 -10.65
C THR A 71 -3.09 8.44 -11.73
N ARG A 72 -1.76 8.50 -11.76
CA ARG A 72 -1.01 9.26 -12.78
C ARG A 72 -1.29 8.74 -14.19
N LEU A 73 -1.38 9.66 -15.14
CA LEU A 73 -1.32 9.36 -16.55
C LEU A 73 -0.09 10.01 -17.19
N MET A 74 0.02 11.34 -17.09
CA MET A 74 1.15 12.11 -17.59
C MET A 74 1.50 13.28 -16.68
N LEU A 75 2.77 13.65 -16.64
CA LEU A 75 3.24 14.87 -15.98
C LEU A 75 3.72 15.87 -17.05
N PHE A 76 3.31 17.11 -16.88
CA PHE A 76 3.69 18.21 -17.77
C PHE A 76 4.29 19.35 -16.96
N GLU A 77 5.18 20.09 -17.62
CA GLU A 77 5.50 21.45 -17.24
C GLU A 77 4.56 22.42 -17.99
N CYS A 78 3.96 23.36 -17.26
CA CYS A 78 3.16 24.42 -17.83
C CYS A 78 4.09 25.52 -18.31
N VAL A 79 4.12 25.78 -19.63
CA VAL A 79 4.96 26.82 -20.25
C VAL A 79 4.11 28.00 -20.72
N GLU A 80 4.76 29.10 -21.08
CA GLU A 80 4.08 30.32 -21.57
C GLU A 80 3.14 30.03 -22.75
N GLY A 81 2.07 30.80 -22.86
CA GLY A 81 1.06 30.64 -23.91
C GLY A 81 0.07 29.49 -23.66
N GLY A 82 0.03 28.93 -22.45
CA GLY A 82 -0.90 27.83 -22.09
C GLY A 82 -0.51 26.48 -22.68
N LEU A 83 0.75 26.33 -23.09
CA LEU A 83 1.27 25.07 -23.63
C LEU A 83 1.70 24.13 -22.49
N LEU A 84 1.61 22.83 -22.75
CA LEU A 84 2.06 21.77 -21.84
C LEU A 84 3.24 21.04 -22.46
N ARG A 85 4.39 21.06 -21.79
CA ARG A 85 5.56 20.28 -22.16
C ARG A 85 5.57 18.96 -21.38
N PRO A 86 5.45 17.79 -22.03
CA PRO A 86 5.50 16.51 -21.32
C PRO A 86 6.88 16.32 -20.69
N LEU A 87 6.87 15.73 -19.49
CA LEU A 87 8.08 15.34 -18.76
C LEU A 87 8.18 13.83 -18.75
N ASP A 88 9.37 13.33 -19.07
CA ASP A 88 9.68 11.92 -18.89
C ASP A 88 9.99 11.66 -17.41
N TRP A 89 9.38 10.63 -16.85
CA TRP A 89 9.76 10.10 -15.57
C TRP A 89 10.30 8.67 -15.70
N PRO A 90 11.18 8.26 -14.82
CA PRO A 90 11.66 6.89 -14.83
C PRO A 90 10.48 5.92 -14.68
N ARG A 91 10.47 4.83 -15.46
CA ARG A 91 9.50 3.77 -15.28
C ARG A 91 9.76 3.12 -13.92
N THR A 92 8.82 3.29 -13.00
CA THR A 92 8.95 2.79 -11.62
C THR A 92 8.41 1.36 -11.46
N ALA A 93 7.68 0.85 -12.45
CA ALA A 93 7.10 -0.49 -12.40
C ALA A 93 8.19 -1.56 -12.59
N TYR A 94 8.43 -2.35 -11.53
CA TYR A 94 9.32 -3.52 -11.57
C TYR A 94 8.64 -4.70 -12.28
N LEU A 95 7.36 -4.93 -11.99
CA LEU A 95 6.52 -5.87 -12.73
C LEU A 95 5.38 -5.12 -13.45
N PRO A 96 4.80 -5.71 -14.51
CA PRO A 96 3.64 -5.14 -15.20
C PRO A 96 2.47 -4.85 -14.27
N ASP A 97 1.69 -3.80 -14.59
CA ASP A 97 0.57 -3.34 -13.77
C ASP A 97 -0.61 -4.34 -13.70
N ASP A 98 -0.61 -5.36 -14.54
CA ASP A 98 -1.64 -6.41 -14.58
C ASP A 98 -1.56 -7.39 -13.41
N LEU A 99 -0.40 -7.55 -12.76
CA LEU A 99 -0.21 -8.48 -11.64
C LEU A 99 -1.28 -8.31 -10.56
N SER A 100 -1.58 -7.09 -10.15
CA SER A 100 -2.60 -6.81 -9.13
C SER A 100 -4.02 -6.75 -9.67
N GLU A 101 -4.23 -6.74 -11.01
CA GLU A 101 -5.55 -6.56 -11.63
C GLU A 101 -6.20 -7.86 -12.10
N ILE A 102 -5.41 -8.86 -12.53
CA ILE A 102 -5.93 -10.09 -13.13
C ILE A 102 -6.73 -10.93 -12.14
N LEU A 103 -6.25 -11.09 -10.89
CA LEU A 103 -6.97 -11.87 -9.88
C LEU A 103 -8.21 -11.08 -9.41
N LYS A 104 -9.39 -11.47 -9.92
CA LYS A 104 -10.68 -10.85 -9.60
C LYS A 104 -11.47 -11.68 -8.60
N TYR A 105 -11.97 -11.06 -7.55
CA TYR A 105 -12.84 -11.68 -6.57
C TYR A 105 -13.78 -10.63 -5.94
N LYS A 106 -14.88 -11.11 -5.36
CA LYS A 106 -15.85 -10.22 -4.68
C LYS A 106 -15.21 -9.58 -3.45
N GLY A 107 -15.36 -8.28 -3.31
CA GLY A 107 -14.77 -7.53 -2.19
C GLY A 107 -13.30 -7.16 -2.36
N LYS A 108 -12.72 -7.40 -3.56
CA LYS A 108 -11.35 -6.97 -3.86
C LYS A 108 -11.23 -5.45 -3.74
N THR A 109 -10.24 -5.02 -2.98
CA THR A 109 -9.84 -3.60 -2.94
C THR A 109 -9.15 -3.22 -4.25
N SER A 110 -9.46 -2.02 -4.75
CA SER A 110 -8.82 -1.48 -5.95
C SER A 110 -7.30 -1.42 -5.78
N ALA A 111 -6.55 -1.90 -6.77
CA ALA A 111 -5.09 -1.82 -6.76
C ALA A 111 -4.62 -0.35 -6.72
N ALA A 112 -5.29 0.57 -7.41
CA ALA A 112 -4.97 1.99 -7.37
C ALA A 112 -5.16 2.58 -5.96
N PHE A 113 -6.22 2.19 -5.23
CA PHE A 113 -6.42 2.63 -3.85
C PHE A 113 -5.36 2.05 -2.91
N THR A 114 -5.02 0.78 -3.05
CA THR A 114 -3.93 0.14 -2.29
C THR A 114 -2.58 0.82 -2.57
N HIS A 115 -2.33 1.18 -3.82
CA HIS A 115 -1.13 1.90 -4.24
C HIS A 115 -1.07 3.30 -3.59
N MET A 116 -2.19 4.02 -3.57
CA MET A 116 -2.29 5.31 -2.88
C MET A 116 -1.99 5.18 -1.38
N MET A 117 -2.58 4.20 -0.69
CA MET A 117 -2.28 3.93 0.71
C MET A 117 -0.77 3.69 0.93
N MET A 118 -0.16 2.90 0.05
CA MET A 118 1.27 2.60 0.09
C MET A 118 2.12 3.85 -0.11
N ASN A 119 1.77 4.71 -1.07
CA ASN A 119 2.45 5.98 -1.32
C ASN A 119 2.31 6.94 -0.14
N CYS A 120 1.12 7.06 0.46
CA CYS A 120 0.91 7.89 1.65
C CYS A 120 1.70 7.38 2.86
N ALA A 121 1.77 6.04 3.08
CA ALA A 121 2.62 5.47 4.13
C ALA A 121 4.10 5.72 3.85
N ARG A 122 4.56 5.51 2.60
CA ARG A 122 5.93 5.79 2.19
C ARG A 122 6.30 7.26 2.41
N ALA A 123 5.44 8.18 1.97
CA ALA A 123 5.64 9.62 2.12
C ALA A 123 5.74 10.07 3.60
N ALA A 124 5.00 9.39 4.49
CA ALA A 124 5.01 9.65 5.92
C ALA A 124 6.20 9.03 6.66
N SER A 125 6.92 8.10 6.04
CA SER A 125 8.05 7.38 6.66
C SER A 125 9.38 8.10 6.46
N ASP A 126 10.38 7.72 7.25
CA ASP A 126 11.77 8.16 7.06
C ASP A 126 12.41 7.51 5.80
N PHE A 127 11.69 6.60 5.14
CA PHE A 127 12.14 5.83 3.98
C PHE A 127 11.57 6.34 2.66
N ALA A 128 10.97 7.54 2.64
CA ALA A 128 10.30 8.09 1.45
C ALA A 128 11.20 8.09 0.20
N LEU A 129 12.47 8.46 0.38
CA LEU A 129 13.47 8.56 -0.69
C LEU A 129 14.53 7.45 -0.64
N ALA A 130 14.23 6.32 0.01
CA ALA A 130 15.18 5.21 0.09
C ALA A 130 15.44 4.63 -1.31
N GLU A 131 16.73 4.43 -1.61
CA GLU A 131 17.19 3.81 -2.87
C GLU A 131 17.04 2.28 -2.86
N GLN A 132 17.14 1.67 -1.66
CA GLN A 132 17.01 0.23 -1.50
C GLN A 132 15.54 -0.21 -1.54
N PRO A 133 15.24 -1.41 -2.02
CA PRO A 133 13.90 -1.94 -2.04
C PRO A 133 13.29 -2.00 -0.63
N LEU A 134 12.18 -1.30 -0.43
CA LEU A 134 11.45 -1.33 0.82
C LEU A 134 10.73 -2.67 1.00
N THR A 135 10.45 -3.03 2.25
CA THR A 135 9.62 -4.19 2.60
C THR A 135 8.27 -3.70 3.12
N VAL A 136 7.19 -4.15 2.46
CA VAL A 136 5.80 -3.87 2.85
C VAL A 136 5.23 -5.05 3.59
N LEU A 137 4.64 -4.82 4.75
CA LEU A 137 3.87 -5.79 5.52
C LEU A 137 2.37 -5.58 5.29
N ASP A 138 1.66 -6.65 4.93
CA ASP A 138 0.21 -6.74 5.05
C ASP A 138 -0.15 -7.88 6.00
N PRO A 139 -0.60 -7.56 7.25
CA PRO A 139 -0.86 -8.56 8.27
C PRO A 139 -2.25 -9.20 8.21
N MET A 140 -3.09 -8.81 7.22
CA MET A 140 -4.43 -9.36 6.94
C MET A 140 -4.67 -9.35 5.42
N CYS A 141 -3.79 -10.02 4.67
CA CYS A 141 -3.64 -9.79 3.24
C CYS A 141 -4.72 -10.42 2.34
N GLY A 142 -5.58 -11.30 2.88
CA GLY A 142 -6.53 -12.05 2.07
C GLY A 142 -5.84 -12.69 0.85
N LYS A 143 -6.25 -12.28 -0.35
CA LYS A 143 -5.65 -12.76 -1.61
C LYS A 143 -4.47 -11.90 -2.11
N CYS A 144 -3.80 -11.19 -1.21
CA CYS A 144 -2.49 -10.57 -1.44
C CYS A 144 -2.47 -9.37 -2.40
N THR A 145 -3.56 -8.59 -2.52
CA THR A 145 -3.56 -7.39 -3.38
C THR A 145 -2.44 -6.42 -3.00
N THR A 146 -2.25 -6.14 -1.70
CA THR A 146 -1.18 -5.27 -1.19
C THR A 146 0.20 -5.79 -1.55
N GLY A 147 0.42 -7.11 -1.39
CA GLY A 147 1.68 -7.74 -1.77
C GLY A 147 1.98 -7.57 -3.26
N PHE A 148 1.01 -7.81 -4.13
CA PHE A 148 1.19 -7.67 -5.57
C PHE A 148 1.46 -6.21 -5.98
N VAL A 149 0.77 -5.23 -5.37
CA VAL A 149 1.06 -3.81 -5.60
C VAL A 149 2.48 -3.45 -5.13
N ALA A 150 2.94 -3.98 -3.99
CA ALA A 150 4.31 -3.76 -3.53
C ALA A 150 5.34 -4.30 -4.53
N LEU A 151 5.14 -5.53 -5.03
CA LEU A 151 6.03 -6.16 -6.01
C LEU A 151 6.07 -5.39 -7.34
N GLN A 152 4.94 -4.88 -7.81
CA GLN A 152 4.88 -4.04 -9.02
C GLN A 152 5.75 -2.77 -8.88
N ASN A 153 5.84 -2.24 -7.66
CA ASN A 153 6.66 -1.07 -7.35
C ASN A 153 8.11 -1.42 -6.94
N GLY A 154 8.57 -2.64 -7.20
CA GLY A 154 9.92 -3.07 -6.91
C GLY A 154 10.24 -3.23 -5.42
N MET A 155 9.22 -3.31 -4.57
CA MET A 155 9.36 -3.53 -3.12
C MET A 155 9.29 -5.03 -2.81
N ASN A 156 9.77 -5.42 -1.63
CA ASN A 156 9.53 -6.74 -1.06
C ASN A 156 8.17 -6.74 -0.34
N ALA A 157 7.54 -7.92 -0.23
CA ALA A 157 6.28 -8.05 0.46
C ALA A 157 6.30 -9.19 1.48
N VAL A 158 5.71 -8.94 2.65
CA VAL A 158 5.38 -9.94 3.65
C VAL A 158 3.87 -9.88 3.88
N CYS A 159 3.19 -10.95 3.55
CA CYS A 159 1.75 -11.06 3.58
C CYS A 159 1.36 -12.21 4.53
N LEU A 160 0.54 -11.91 5.52
CA LEU A 160 0.05 -12.89 6.46
C LEU A 160 -1.47 -12.87 6.48
N ASP A 161 -2.07 -14.04 6.51
CA ASP A 161 -3.51 -14.20 6.72
C ASP A 161 -3.81 -15.49 7.49
N ILE A 162 -4.95 -15.53 8.16
CA ILE A 162 -5.45 -16.73 8.83
C ILE A 162 -6.18 -17.67 7.85
N ASP A 163 -6.66 -17.14 6.72
CA ASP A 163 -7.38 -17.90 5.72
C ASP A 163 -6.42 -18.61 4.76
N ARG A 164 -6.18 -19.89 5.04
CA ARG A 164 -5.36 -20.77 4.21
C ARG A 164 -5.81 -20.83 2.74
N LYS A 165 -7.13 -20.74 2.50
CA LYS A 165 -7.67 -20.84 1.13
C LYS A 165 -7.29 -19.62 0.31
N ASP A 166 -7.43 -18.42 0.88
CA ASP A 166 -7.07 -17.17 0.23
C ASP A 166 -5.56 -17.11 -0.06
N LEU A 167 -4.72 -17.50 0.91
CA LEU A 167 -3.28 -17.60 0.72
C LEU A 167 -2.88 -18.60 -0.36
N LYS A 168 -3.57 -19.76 -0.42
CA LYS A 168 -3.33 -20.76 -1.47
C LYS A 168 -3.69 -20.20 -2.84
N GLU A 169 -4.84 -19.54 -2.98
CA GLU A 169 -5.23 -18.91 -4.24
C GLU A 169 -4.22 -17.84 -4.69
N ALA A 170 -3.71 -17.01 -3.75
CA ALA A 170 -2.66 -16.04 -4.01
C ALA A 170 -1.35 -16.69 -4.46
N ALA A 171 -0.91 -17.77 -3.78
CA ALA A 171 0.29 -18.51 -4.12
C ALA A 171 0.20 -19.17 -5.49
N ASP A 172 -0.93 -19.86 -5.79
CA ASP A 172 -1.18 -20.51 -7.07
C ASP A 172 -1.20 -19.48 -8.21
N TYR A 173 -1.88 -18.34 -7.99
CA TYR A 173 -1.91 -17.23 -8.94
C TYR A 173 -0.52 -16.68 -9.22
N PHE A 174 0.27 -16.36 -8.20
CA PHE A 174 1.61 -15.78 -8.36
C PHE A 174 2.57 -16.76 -9.03
N SER A 175 2.52 -18.05 -8.67
CA SER A 175 3.31 -19.09 -9.33
C SER A 175 3.02 -19.16 -10.84
N ASN A 176 1.73 -19.16 -11.20
CA ASN A 176 1.31 -19.17 -12.60
C ASN A 176 1.74 -17.89 -13.33
N TYR A 177 1.65 -16.72 -12.66
CA TYR A 177 2.09 -15.45 -13.21
C TYR A 177 3.59 -15.47 -13.55
N LEU A 178 4.44 -15.90 -12.60
CA LEU A 178 5.88 -16.01 -12.81
C LEU A 178 6.25 -16.96 -13.96
N GLN A 179 5.54 -18.08 -14.07
CA GLN A 179 5.72 -19.05 -15.16
C GLN A 179 5.28 -18.48 -16.51
N PHE A 180 4.10 -17.86 -16.58
CA PHE A 180 3.55 -17.27 -17.80
C PHE A 180 4.47 -16.19 -18.37
N HIS A 181 4.98 -15.29 -17.52
CA HIS A 181 5.92 -14.23 -17.90
C HIS A 181 7.38 -14.72 -18.01
N ARG A 182 7.65 -16.03 -17.78
CA ARG A 182 9.00 -16.64 -17.82
C ARG A 182 10.01 -15.92 -16.91
N LEU A 183 9.54 -15.40 -15.78
CA LEU A 183 10.39 -14.73 -14.80
C LEU A 183 11.21 -15.76 -14.00
N LYS A 184 12.50 -15.50 -13.82
CA LYS A 184 13.35 -16.35 -12.98
C LYS A 184 12.93 -16.22 -11.53
N HIS A 185 12.71 -17.38 -10.87
CA HIS A 185 12.28 -17.41 -9.49
C HIS A 185 12.69 -18.70 -8.77
N ARG A 186 12.68 -18.64 -7.45
CA ARG A 186 12.81 -19.76 -6.52
C ARG A 186 11.63 -19.71 -5.54
N LEU A 187 11.10 -20.85 -5.17
CA LEU A 187 10.11 -21.01 -4.11
C LEU A 187 10.69 -21.87 -3.00
N ALA A 188 10.75 -21.34 -1.79
CA ALA A 188 11.09 -22.07 -0.58
C ALA A 188 9.83 -22.23 0.29
N GLN A 189 9.58 -23.46 0.75
CA GLN A 189 8.50 -23.74 1.71
C GLN A 189 9.13 -24.13 3.04
N SER A 190 8.63 -23.56 4.13
CA SER A 190 9.12 -23.80 5.48
C SER A 190 7.99 -23.67 6.50
N SER A 191 8.29 -23.94 7.76
CA SER A 191 7.38 -23.64 8.87
C SER A 191 8.19 -23.09 10.03
N ARG A 192 7.69 -22.05 10.70
CA ARG A 192 8.26 -21.51 11.93
C ARG A 192 7.30 -21.70 13.07
N THR A 193 7.79 -22.11 14.24
CA THR A 193 6.97 -22.17 15.45
C THR A 193 7.03 -20.81 16.14
N LEU A 194 5.92 -20.08 16.17
CA LEU A 194 5.78 -18.79 16.82
C LEU A 194 4.74 -18.92 17.94
N GLN A 195 5.09 -18.53 19.18
CA GLN A 195 4.19 -18.65 20.34
C GLN A 195 3.51 -20.03 20.46
N LYS A 196 4.28 -21.11 20.21
CA LYS A 196 3.82 -22.52 20.19
C LYS A 196 2.86 -22.87 19.05
N THR A 197 2.66 -21.99 18.09
CA THR A 197 1.82 -22.20 16.90
C THR A 197 2.70 -22.40 15.68
N PRO A 198 2.51 -23.48 14.89
CA PRO A 198 3.20 -23.62 13.62
C PRO A 198 2.64 -22.61 12.60
N VAL A 199 3.53 -21.88 11.94
CA VAL A 199 3.22 -20.89 10.90
C VAL A 199 3.86 -21.39 9.60
N PRO A 200 3.08 -21.98 8.69
CA PRO A 200 3.56 -22.32 7.35
C PRO A 200 3.95 -21.07 6.57
N ILE A 201 5.03 -21.15 5.81
CA ILE A 201 5.59 -20.04 5.05
C ILE A 201 5.94 -20.51 3.64
N ALA A 202 5.48 -19.77 2.63
CA ALA A 202 5.94 -19.85 1.26
C ALA A 202 6.68 -18.57 0.91
N GLU A 203 7.95 -18.66 0.54
CA GLU A 203 8.80 -17.51 0.21
C GLU A 203 9.27 -17.61 -1.23
N TYR A 204 8.83 -16.67 -2.05
CA TYR A 204 9.25 -16.51 -3.44
C TYR A 204 10.41 -15.52 -3.49
N THR A 205 11.46 -15.87 -4.22
CA THR A 205 12.56 -14.98 -4.62
C THR A 205 12.55 -14.91 -6.14
N PHE A 206 12.44 -13.73 -6.71
CA PHE A 206 12.31 -13.57 -8.16
C PHE A 206 12.91 -12.24 -8.63
N SER A 207 13.02 -12.09 -9.94
CA SER A 207 13.48 -10.84 -10.57
C SER A 207 12.69 -10.57 -11.86
N ASP A 208 12.63 -9.31 -12.26
CA ASP A 208 11.99 -8.85 -13.49
C ASP A 208 12.73 -9.31 -14.76
N THR A 209 14.06 -9.53 -14.66
CA THR A 209 14.92 -10.02 -15.75
C THR A 209 15.79 -11.16 -15.30
N LYS A 210 16.36 -11.93 -16.27
CA LYS A 210 17.32 -13.00 -15.99
C LYS A 210 18.66 -12.44 -15.52
N GLU A 211 19.04 -11.30 -16.04
CA GLU A 211 20.27 -10.57 -15.76
C GLU A 211 20.25 -10.07 -14.32
N HIS A 212 19.17 -9.42 -13.89
CA HIS A 212 18.99 -9.00 -12.49
C HIS A 212 18.99 -10.20 -11.53
N PHE A 213 18.32 -11.30 -11.92
CA PHE A 213 18.34 -12.52 -11.09
C PHE A 213 19.76 -13.11 -10.93
N ALA A 214 20.55 -13.08 -11.99
CA ALA A 214 21.95 -13.55 -11.95
C ALA A 214 22.86 -12.61 -11.15
N ALA A 215 22.54 -11.32 -11.10
CA ALA A 215 23.24 -10.31 -10.31
C ALA A 215 22.76 -10.24 -8.83
N ASP A 216 21.85 -11.14 -8.42
CA ASP A 216 21.18 -11.14 -7.09
C ASP A 216 20.35 -9.88 -6.80
N ASP A 217 19.99 -9.11 -7.83
CA ASP A 217 18.98 -8.05 -7.73
C ASP A 217 17.58 -8.69 -7.79
N VAL A 218 17.13 -9.12 -6.65
CA VAL A 218 15.90 -9.90 -6.49
C VAL A 218 14.88 -9.18 -5.59
N ARG A 219 13.63 -9.58 -5.73
CA ARG A 219 12.53 -9.22 -4.82
C ARG A 219 11.96 -10.47 -4.17
N THR A 220 11.34 -10.28 -3.01
CA THR A 220 10.76 -11.39 -2.25
C THR A 220 9.29 -11.18 -1.96
N LEU A 221 8.53 -12.26 -2.04
CA LEU A 221 7.17 -12.35 -1.51
C LEU A 221 7.14 -13.47 -0.49
N MET A 222 6.85 -13.14 0.76
CA MET A 222 6.58 -14.12 1.81
C MET A 222 5.07 -14.19 2.04
N LEU A 223 4.49 -15.38 1.91
CA LEU A 223 3.12 -15.70 2.30
C LEU A 223 3.18 -16.56 3.55
N ALA A 224 2.57 -16.12 4.66
CA ALA A 224 2.57 -16.81 5.94
C ALA A 224 1.14 -17.07 6.43
N GLU A 225 0.85 -18.32 6.87
CA GLU A 225 -0.47 -18.68 7.39
C GLU A 225 -0.48 -18.54 8.91
N GLY A 226 -1.31 -17.63 9.46
CA GLY A 226 -1.39 -17.47 10.91
C GLY A 226 -2.20 -16.26 11.39
N ASP A 227 -2.34 -16.16 12.71
CA ASP A 227 -2.98 -15.01 13.34
C ASP A 227 -2.13 -13.76 13.18
N SER A 228 -2.78 -12.66 12.85
CA SER A 228 -2.16 -11.35 12.60
C SER A 228 -1.30 -10.84 13.78
N GLY A 229 -1.59 -11.25 15.00
CA GLY A 229 -0.78 -10.95 16.19
C GLY A 229 0.61 -11.60 16.20
N LEU A 230 0.88 -12.56 15.30
CA LEU A 230 2.18 -13.25 15.23
C LEU A 230 3.23 -12.48 14.41
N VAL A 231 2.85 -11.41 13.68
CA VAL A 231 3.77 -10.69 12.77
C VAL A 231 4.96 -10.09 13.50
N GLY A 232 4.80 -9.64 14.76
CA GLY A 232 5.90 -9.10 15.56
C GLY A 232 7.01 -10.11 15.85
N ASP A 233 6.65 -11.39 16.00
CA ASP A 233 7.61 -12.47 16.18
C ASP A 233 8.13 -12.98 14.83
N LEU A 234 7.28 -13.02 13.83
CA LEU A 234 7.65 -13.42 12.47
C LEU A 234 8.75 -12.52 11.91
N LEU A 235 8.61 -11.20 12.09
CA LEU A 235 9.51 -10.17 11.57
C LEU A 235 10.54 -9.65 12.58
N LYS A 236 10.67 -10.27 13.77
CA LYS A 236 11.58 -9.81 14.84
C LYS A 236 12.99 -9.49 14.37
N LYS A 237 13.53 -10.26 13.42
CA LYS A 237 14.90 -10.07 12.90
C LYS A 237 14.99 -9.14 11.67
N ARG A 238 13.88 -8.93 10.98
CA ARG A 238 13.79 -8.15 9.74
C ARG A 238 12.46 -7.38 9.72
N PRO A 239 12.31 -6.33 10.52
CA PRO A 239 11.10 -5.52 10.51
C PRO A 239 10.85 -4.91 9.13
N ALA A 240 9.57 -4.71 8.81
CA ALA A 240 9.16 -4.06 7.58
C ALA A 240 9.38 -2.54 7.64
N ASP A 241 9.51 -1.91 6.48
CA ASP A 241 9.62 -0.46 6.34
C ASP A 241 8.24 0.20 6.38
N LEU A 242 7.26 -0.44 5.73
CA LEU A 242 5.89 0.04 5.62
C LEU A 242 4.90 -1.07 6.04
N LEU A 243 3.75 -0.66 6.57
CA LEU A 243 2.61 -1.53 6.80
C LEU A 243 1.42 -0.96 6.02
N VAL A 244 0.81 -1.78 5.17
CA VAL A 244 -0.38 -1.40 4.40
C VAL A 244 -1.42 -2.49 4.56
N CYS A 245 -2.54 -2.17 5.18
CA CYS A 245 -3.59 -3.13 5.51
C CYS A 245 -4.97 -2.57 5.19
N ASP A 246 -5.75 -3.32 4.45
CA ASP A 246 -7.19 -3.06 4.27
C ASP A 246 -7.95 -3.98 5.23
N LEU A 247 -8.49 -3.40 6.32
CA LEU A 247 -9.18 -4.17 7.37
C LEU A 247 -10.47 -4.81 6.83
N PRO A 248 -10.83 -6.02 7.27
CA PRO A 248 -12.07 -6.67 6.85
C PRO A 248 -13.31 -5.86 7.27
N TYR A 249 -14.26 -5.66 6.34
CA TYR A 249 -15.41 -4.76 6.50
C TYR A 249 -16.63 -5.34 7.22
N GLY A 250 -16.55 -6.51 7.82
CA GLY A 250 -17.74 -7.05 8.48
C GLY A 250 -17.60 -8.44 9.06
N VAL A 251 -18.69 -8.90 9.67
CA VAL A 251 -18.87 -10.07 10.52
C VAL A 251 -18.48 -11.43 9.91
N GLN A 252 -18.00 -11.48 8.68
CA GLN A 252 -17.75 -12.74 7.95
C GLN A 252 -16.48 -13.49 8.36
N HIS A 253 -15.63 -12.89 9.21
CA HIS A 253 -14.37 -13.50 9.67
C HIS A 253 -14.25 -13.59 11.21
N ALA A 254 -15.36 -13.65 11.93
CA ALA A 254 -15.32 -14.04 13.32
C ALA A 254 -14.79 -15.49 13.41
N PRO A 255 -13.74 -15.77 14.23
CA PRO A 255 -13.22 -17.12 14.37
C PRO A 255 -14.34 -18.08 14.83
N GLN A 256 -14.69 -19.07 14.01
CA GLN A 256 -15.73 -20.07 14.31
C GLN A 256 -15.24 -21.17 15.28
N ASN A 257 -14.38 -20.86 16.23
CA ASN A 257 -13.86 -21.85 17.17
C ASN A 257 -14.57 -21.81 18.53
N GLY A 258 -15.91 -21.87 18.55
CA GLY A 258 -16.68 -22.22 19.75
C GLY A 258 -16.54 -21.30 20.98
N LYS A 259 -15.69 -20.27 20.94
CA LYS A 259 -15.57 -19.20 21.93
C LYS A 259 -16.33 -17.97 21.40
N LYS A 260 -16.98 -17.22 22.30
CA LYS A 260 -17.66 -15.96 21.97
C LYS A 260 -16.81 -15.15 20.99
N ALA A 261 -17.38 -14.79 19.83
CA ALA A 261 -16.70 -14.01 18.84
C ALA A 261 -16.13 -12.73 19.48
N GLU A 262 -14.82 -12.55 19.36
CA GLU A 262 -14.13 -11.33 19.81
C GLU A 262 -14.67 -10.15 18.99
N SER A 263 -14.99 -9.02 19.65
CA SER A 263 -15.40 -7.83 18.91
C SER A 263 -14.22 -7.27 18.10
N PHE A 264 -14.49 -6.67 16.94
CA PHE A 264 -13.43 -6.20 16.07
C PHE A 264 -12.49 -5.17 16.74
N PRO A 265 -12.95 -4.20 17.56
CA PRO A 265 -12.07 -3.33 18.32
C PRO A 265 -11.15 -4.09 19.31
N LYS A 266 -11.64 -5.15 19.98
CA LYS A 266 -10.81 -5.99 20.87
C LYS A 266 -9.76 -6.77 20.10
N LEU A 267 -10.10 -7.27 18.91
CA LEU A 267 -9.13 -7.90 18.03
C LEU A 267 -8.01 -6.90 17.70
N LEU A 268 -8.35 -5.68 17.28
CA LEU A 268 -7.37 -4.65 16.97
C LEU A 268 -6.49 -4.27 18.18
N GLU A 269 -7.09 -4.11 19.36
CA GLU A 269 -6.36 -3.86 20.60
C GLU A 269 -5.29 -4.95 20.86
N ARG A 270 -5.61 -6.22 20.59
CA ARG A 270 -4.71 -7.34 20.76
C ARG A 270 -3.57 -7.39 19.75
N ILE A 271 -3.85 -7.07 18.46
CA ILE A 271 -2.88 -7.28 17.36
C ILE A 271 -2.02 -6.05 17.04
N LEU A 272 -2.53 -4.83 17.21
CA LEU A 272 -1.80 -3.61 16.87
C LEU A 272 -0.42 -3.46 17.55
N PRO A 273 -0.21 -3.86 18.82
CA PRO A 273 1.12 -3.87 19.43
C PRO A 273 2.12 -4.78 18.69
N ALA A 274 1.64 -5.91 18.14
CA ALA A 274 2.49 -6.79 17.33
C ALA A 274 2.82 -6.18 15.97
N TRP A 275 1.87 -5.46 15.35
CA TRP A 275 2.09 -4.74 14.11
C TRP A 275 3.16 -3.65 14.29
N ARG A 276 3.08 -2.90 15.40
CA ARG A 276 4.11 -1.89 15.71
C ARG A 276 5.50 -2.51 15.84
N ARG A 277 5.62 -3.65 16.55
CA ARG A 277 6.92 -4.35 16.67
C ARG A 277 7.46 -4.92 15.35
N ALA A 278 6.55 -5.21 14.40
CA ALA A 278 6.92 -5.69 13.07
C ALA A 278 7.38 -4.58 12.12
N LEU A 279 7.17 -3.33 12.49
CA LEU A 279 7.53 -2.15 11.69
C LEU A 279 8.79 -1.51 12.26
N LYS A 280 9.73 -1.10 11.39
CA LYS A 280 10.94 -0.38 11.79
C LYS A 280 10.58 0.94 12.47
N PRO A 281 11.41 1.43 13.42
CA PRO A 281 11.39 2.83 13.82
C PRO A 281 11.54 3.74 12.59
N GLY A 282 10.76 4.81 12.51
CA GLY A 282 10.66 5.67 11.34
C GLY A 282 9.78 5.12 10.21
N GLY A 283 9.30 3.89 10.34
CA GLY A 283 8.31 3.31 9.41
C GLY A 283 6.91 3.89 9.59
N ALA A 284 6.05 3.70 8.60
CA ALA A 284 4.66 4.16 8.67
C ALA A 284 3.68 3.08 8.23
N ALA A 285 2.48 3.14 8.82
CA ALA A 285 1.35 2.28 8.53
C ALA A 285 0.26 3.08 7.82
N ALA A 286 -0.38 2.51 6.79
CA ALA A 286 -1.65 2.95 6.22
C ALA A 286 -2.70 1.86 6.44
N ILE A 287 -3.74 2.17 7.20
CA ILE A 287 -4.74 1.20 7.63
C ILE A 287 -6.12 1.69 7.17
N SER A 288 -6.70 1.00 6.19
CA SER A 288 -8.03 1.28 5.66
C SER A 288 -9.11 0.55 6.47
N PHE A 289 -10.26 1.18 6.58
CA PHE A 289 -11.41 0.66 7.32
C PHE A 289 -12.73 1.18 6.76
N ASN A 290 -13.82 0.48 7.08
CA ASN A 290 -15.18 0.93 6.79
C ASN A 290 -15.71 1.77 7.97
N THR A 291 -15.96 3.06 7.74
CA THR A 291 -16.43 3.99 8.79
C THR A 291 -17.82 3.65 9.33
N LEU A 292 -18.61 2.85 8.60
CA LEU A 292 -19.92 2.38 9.05
C LEU A 292 -19.81 1.26 10.12
N THR A 293 -18.69 0.55 10.16
CA THR A 293 -18.49 -0.56 11.11
C THR A 293 -17.45 -0.27 12.18
N LEU A 294 -16.50 0.61 11.90
CA LEU A 294 -15.45 1.06 12.83
C LEU A 294 -15.33 2.59 12.76
N ARG A 295 -15.55 3.27 13.88
CA ARG A 295 -15.41 4.74 13.95
C ARG A 295 -13.95 5.15 13.87
N LYS A 296 -13.65 6.24 13.15
CA LYS A 296 -12.30 6.81 13.01
C LYS A 296 -11.67 7.07 14.38
N ASP A 297 -12.38 7.74 15.30
CA ASP A 297 -11.88 8.05 16.65
C ASP A 297 -11.49 6.79 17.45
N THR A 298 -12.25 5.70 17.27
CA THR A 298 -11.94 4.41 17.92
C THR A 298 -10.61 3.86 17.39
N LEU A 299 -10.42 3.87 16.07
CA LEU A 299 -9.19 3.37 15.47
C LEU A 299 -7.99 4.26 15.82
N LEU A 300 -8.15 5.58 15.84
CA LEU A 300 -7.12 6.53 16.31
C LEU A 300 -6.67 6.21 17.73
N THR A 301 -7.63 6.04 18.64
CA THR A 301 -7.34 5.69 20.05
C THR A 301 -6.60 4.35 20.16
N LEU A 302 -7.02 3.32 19.41
CA LEU A 302 -6.37 2.01 19.43
C LEU A 302 -4.94 2.07 18.90
N LEU A 303 -4.68 2.86 17.85
CA LEU A 303 -3.34 3.06 17.31
C LEU A 303 -2.44 3.77 18.31
N GLN A 304 -2.92 4.85 18.94
CA GLN A 304 -2.18 5.56 20.00
C GLN A 304 -1.85 4.66 21.17
N ASN A 305 -2.82 3.87 21.64
CA ASN A 305 -2.62 2.91 22.74
C ASN A 305 -1.60 1.82 22.38
N ALA A 306 -1.49 1.45 21.11
CA ALA A 306 -0.48 0.53 20.60
C ALA A 306 0.90 1.19 20.42
N GLY A 307 1.01 2.51 20.60
CA GLY A 307 2.25 3.28 20.50
C GLY A 307 2.56 3.80 19.10
N PHE A 308 1.61 3.78 18.17
CA PHE A 308 1.72 4.51 16.92
C PHE A 308 1.40 5.99 17.14
N THR A 309 1.93 6.85 16.27
CA THR A 309 1.59 8.27 16.16
C THR A 309 0.73 8.49 14.90
N PRO A 310 -0.62 8.50 15.02
CA PRO A 310 -1.48 8.80 13.90
C PRO A 310 -1.27 10.22 13.38
N LEU A 311 -1.26 10.40 12.07
CA LEU A 311 -1.23 11.69 11.41
C LEU A 311 -2.67 12.16 11.17
N THR A 312 -3.04 13.30 11.75
CA THR A 312 -4.42 13.82 11.73
C THR A 312 -4.53 15.20 11.09
N GLU A 313 -3.41 15.80 10.72
CA GLU A 313 -3.34 17.10 10.07
C GLU A 313 -3.19 16.93 8.54
N PRO A 314 -3.58 17.93 7.73
CA PRO A 314 -3.34 17.87 6.29
C PRO A 314 -1.88 17.57 5.95
N PRO A 315 -1.63 16.75 4.94
CA PRO A 315 -2.57 16.14 3.99
C PRO A 315 -3.14 14.78 4.42
N TYR A 316 -3.01 14.37 5.69
CA TYR A 316 -3.36 13.05 6.20
C TYR A 316 -4.71 13.01 6.94
N ASP A 317 -5.47 14.11 6.94
CA ASP A 317 -6.68 14.31 7.76
C ASP A 317 -7.94 13.68 7.17
N ASP A 318 -8.09 13.60 5.84
CA ASP A 318 -9.30 13.12 5.19
C ASP A 318 -9.08 12.34 3.88
N PHE A 319 -9.17 11.02 3.98
CA PHE A 319 -9.19 10.11 2.82
C PHE A 319 -10.57 9.44 2.64
N SER A 320 -11.58 9.95 3.32
CA SER A 320 -12.92 9.36 3.32
C SER A 320 -13.58 9.45 1.94
N HIS A 321 -14.21 8.35 1.52
CA HIS A 321 -14.93 8.28 0.26
C HIS A 321 -15.97 7.17 0.25
N PHE A 322 -17.00 7.35 -0.58
CA PHE A 322 -18.03 6.35 -0.82
C PHE A 322 -17.52 5.27 -1.78
N VAL A 323 -17.76 4.01 -1.44
CA VAL A 323 -17.43 2.85 -2.29
C VAL A 323 -18.70 2.18 -2.82
N GLU A 324 -19.60 1.79 -1.90
CA GLU A 324 -20.89 1.19 -2.18
C GLU A 324 -21.83 1.40 -0.99
N GLN A 325 -23.13 1.03 -1.13
CA GLN A 325 -24.15 1.30 -0.13
C GLN A 325 -23.77 0.86 1.31
N ALA A 326 -23.05 -0.24 1.45
CA ALA A 326 -22.61 -0.79 2.74
C ALA A 326 -21.17 -0.42 3.12
N VAL A 327 -20.46 0.37 2.30
CA VAL A 327 -19.03 0.67 2.49
C VAL A 327 -18.77 2.15 2.26
N HIS A 328 -18.48 2.85 3.34
CA HIS A 328 -17.87 4.17 3.32
C HIS A 328 -16.45 4.03 3.88
N ARG A 329 -15.46 4.19 3.03
CA ARG A 329 -14.06 3.88 3.33
C ARG A 329 -13.29 5.13 3.75
N ASP A 330 -12.41 4.96 4.72
CA ASP A 330 -11.36 5.92 5.07
C ASP A 330 -10.08 5.12 5.36
N PHE A 331 -8.93 5.77 5.46
CA PHE A 331 -7.75 5.17 6.03
C PHE A 331 -6.97 6.17 6.89
N ILE A 332 -6.23 5.63 7.85
CA ILE A 332 -5.36 6.40 8.74
C ILE A 332 -3.93 6.06 8.38
N VAL A 333 -3.09 7.10 8.29
CA VAL A 333 -1.64 6.96 8.26
C VAL A 333 -1.10 7.20 9.66
N ALA A 334 -0.23 6.31 10.14
CA ALA A 334 0.36 6.41 11.46
C ALA A 334 1.85 6.03 11.42
N ARG A 335 2.69 6.76 12.14
CA ARG A 335 4.14 6.51 12.22
C ARG A 335 4.47 5.58 13.38
N ASN A 336 5.52 4.77 13.20
CA ASN A 336 6.23 4.12 14.29
C ASN A 336 7.45 4.97 14.63
N GLU A 337 7.24 5.94 15.49
CA GLU A 337 8.34 6.82 15.94
C GLU A 337 9.33 6.05 16.79
N GLN A 338 10.57 6.52 16.82
CA GLN A 338 11.57 5.99 17.73
C GLN A 338 11.13 6.27 19.17
N PRO A 339 11.38 5.35 20.11
CA PRO A 339 11.12 5.60 21.52
C PRO A 339 12.02 6.71 22.08
#